data_3898d638a83c6ddd056681d2043c5aca
#
_entry.id   3898d638a83c6ddd056681d2043c5aca
#
_cell.length_a   1.000
_cell.length_b   1.000
_cell.length_c   1.000
_cell.angle_alpha   90.00
_cell.angle_beta   90.00
_cell.angle_gamma   90.00
#
_symmetry.space_group_name_H-M   'P 1'
#
loop_
_entity.id
_entity.type
_entity.pdbx_description
1 polymer ?
#
loop_
_entity_poly.entity_id
_entity_poly.type
_entity_poly.pdbx_seq_one_letter_code
_entity_poly.pdbx_strand_id
1 'polypeptide(L)'
;MKVEVVLSIGAGDNFTLDFRDLSTSMYLTDTYVNKTLELNETSSDLVYANQFEDDPIVVFLVVLKCVVMLFIILAAIFGNLLVIVSVMRHRKLRVITNYFVVSLAFADMLVAIWAMCFNFSVEITNGKWLFGYFMCDVWNSLDVYFSTASILHLCCISVDRYYAIVQPLDYPLIMTTGKLGIMLAVVWCSPALVSFLPIFMGWYTTDDHMDFRKKYPKVCSFTVNKVYAVISSSVSFWIPGVIMLFMYYRIYVEADRQERMLYRSKVAALLLDKHLQINGISMGEVMRERQSIQMQPMASSKMKRERKAARTLGIIMSAFLACWLPFFLWYIITALCGDACPSPPPVVAGVFWVGYFNSALNPLIYAYFNRDFRAAFRKTLGRSAETSAAGAVTVHVASITIPTYHLTYT
;
A
#
# COMPACT_ATOMS: atom_id res chain seq x y z
N MET A 1 8.10 29.12 12.84
CA MET A 1 9.43 28.53 12.70
C MET A 1 9.86 28.81 11.28
N LYS A 2 10.77 29.77 11.06
CA LYS A 2 11.27 30.09 9.72
C LYS A 2 12.31 29.04 9.36
N VAL A 3 12.09 28.32 8.27
CA VAL A 3 13.12 27.46 7.67
C VAL A 3 13.61 28.20 6.42
N GLU A 4 14.75 28.81 6.51
CA GLU A 4 15.45 29.39 5.36
C GLU A 4 16.34 28.29 4.74
N VAL A 5 16.07 27.95 3.50
CA VAL A 5 16.97 27.08 2.71
C VAL A 5 17.76 27.98 1.77
N VAL A 6 19.04 28.16 2.05
CA VAL A 6 19.98 28.89 1.17
C VAL A 6 20.58 27.89 0.19
N LEU A 7 20.22 27.98 -1.08
CA LEU A 7 20.88 27.27 -2.18
C LEU A 7 21.92 28.19 -2.83
N SER A 8 23.20 27.88 -2.62
CA SER A 8 24.32 28.56 -3.28
C SER A 8 24.56 27.89 -4.64
N ILE A 9 24.13 28.54 -5.72
CA ILE A 9 24.52 28.20 -7.08
C ILE A 9 25.61 29.21 -7.48
N GLY A 10 26.82 28.71 -7.77
CA GLY A 10 27.99 29.54 -8.01
C GLY A 10 27.81 30.55 -9.14
N ALA A 11 27.62 31.77 -8.77
CA ALA A 11 27.91 33.07 -9.37
C ALA A 11 27.09 34.14 -8.64
N GLY A 12 27.54 34.53 -7.44
CA GLY A 12 27.30 35.89 -6.90
C GLY A 12 25.92 36.30 -6.39
N ASP A 13 24.85 35.60 -6.68
CA ASP A 13 23.51 35.98 -6.26
C ASP A 13 22.89 34.96 -5.26
N ASN A 14 22.68 35.41 -4.02
CA ASN A 14 21.94 34.66 -2.99
C ASN A 14 20.44 34.81 -3.23
N PHE A 15 19.78 33.77 -3.68
CA PHE A 15 18.34 33.73 -3.83
C PHE A 15 17.72 33.10 -2.56
N THR A 16 16.95 33.90 -1.81
CA THR A 16 16.18 33.42 -0.66
C THR A 16 14.76 33.08 -1.11
N LEU A 17 14.42 31.80 -1.11
CA LEU A 17 13.03 31.34 -1.32
C LEU A 17 12.25 31.46 -0.01
N ASP A 18 11.30 32.41 0.05
CA ASP A 18 10.31 32.43 1.13
C ASP A 18 9.16 31.47 0.78
N PHE A 19 8.99 30.43 1.58
CA PHE A 19 7.92 29.41 1.41
C PHE A 19 6.50 30.02 1.44
N ARG A 20 6.31 31.26 1.90
CA ARG A 20 5.03 31.96 1.83
C ARG A 20 4.67 32.34 0.40
N ASP A 21 5.64 32.71 -0.42
CA ASP A 21 5.36 33.10 -1.80
C ASP A 21 4.97 31.90 -2.67
N LEU A 22 5.54 30.73 -2.41
CA LEU A 22 5.15 29.47 -3.08
C LEU A 22 3.71 29.04 -2.73
N SER A 23 3.32 29.14 -1.44
CA SER A 23 1.96 28.79 -1.02
C SER A 23 0.94 29.82 -1.54
N THR A 24 1.30 31.09 -1.59
CA THR A 24 0.44 32.17 -2.06
C THR A 24 0.26 32.10 -3.59
N SER A 25 1.29 31.76 -4.34
CA SER A 25 1.22 31.57 -5.81
C SER A 25 0.36 30.35 -6.16
N MET A 26 0.49 29.24 -5.41
CA MET A 26 -0.35 28.03 -5.58
C MET A 26 -1.82 28.29 -5.15
N TYR A 27 -2.04 29.11 -4.11
CA TYR A 27 -3.38 29.51 -3.67
C TYR A 27 -4.10 30.39 -4.69
N LEU A 28 -3.37 31.28 -5.36
CA LEU A 28 -3.95 32.19 -6.34
C LEU A 28 -4.43 31.46 -7.60
N THR A 29 -3.70 30.46 -8.09
CA THR A 29 -4.13 29.63 -9.24
C THR A 29 -5.42 28.88 -8.98
N ASP A 30 -5.56 28.24 -7.80
CA ASP A 30 -6.75 27.44 -7.49
C ASP A 30 -7.96 28.29 -7.08
N THR A 31 -7.75 29.43 -6.42
CA THR A 31 -8.81 30.39 -6.07
C THR A 31 -9.35 31.11 -7.31
N TYR A 32 -8.48 31.35 -8.31
CA TYR A 32 -8.88 32.00 -9.57
C TYR A 32 -9.70 31.05 -10.46
N VAL A 33 -9.33 29.76 -10.54
CA VAL A 33 -10.11 28.76 -11.30
C VAL A 33 -11.52 28.61 -10.75
N ASN A 34 -11.69 28.65 -9.43
CA ASN A 34 -13.03 28.61 -8.81
C ASN A 34 -13.80 29.92 -8.96
N LYS A 35 -13.12 31.06 -9.03
CA LYS A 35 -13.75 32.38 -9.18
C LYS A 35 -14.10 32.74 -10.63
N THR A 36 -13.38 32.19 -11.62
CA THR A 36 -13.69 32.33 -13.05
C THR A 36 -14.92 31.55 -13.49
N LEU A 37 -15.42 30.61 -12.69
CA LEU A 37 -16.71 29.95 -12.92
C LEU A 37 -17.92 30.83 -12.54
N GLU A 38 -17.74 31.91 -11.78
CA GLU A 38 -18.80 32.80 -11.31
C GLU A 38 -18.80 34.23 -11.89
N LEU A 39 -17.73 34.66 -12.58
CA LEU A 39 -17.63 36.03 -13.06
C LEU A 39 -17.61 36.11 -14.60
N ASN A 40 -18.49 36.99 -15.13
CA ASN A 40 -18.49 37.46 -16.52
C ASN A 40 -17.06 37.93 -16.90
N GLU A 41 -16.51 37.36 -17.97
CA GLU A 41 -15.18 37.63 -18.51
C GLU A 41 -14.97 39.14 -18.76
N THR A 42 -14.14 39.78 -17.96
CA THR A 42 -13.50 41.05 -18.34
C THR A 42 -12.07 40.76 -18.79
N SER A 43 -11.66 41.34 -19.90
CA SER A 43 -10.37 41.07 -20.61
C SER A 43 -9.13 41.22 -19.74
N SER A 44 -9.19 41.91 -18.59
CA SER A 44 -8.08 42.08 -17.66
C SER A 44 -7.75 40.81 -16.86
N ASP A 45 -8.75 40.00 -16.55
CA ASP A 45 -8.57 38.80 -15.72
C ASP A 45 -7.97 37.63 -16.52
N LEU A 46 -8.23 37.59 -17.85
CA LEU A 46 -7.61 36.66 -18.79
C LEU A 46 -6.10 36.91 -18.98
N VAL A 47 -5.68 38.18 -18.95
CA VAL A 47 -4.26 38.56 -19.11
C VAL A 47 -3.45 38.15 -17.87
N TYR A 48 -4.01 38.30 -16.66
CA TYR A 48 -3.35 37.89 -15.43
C TYR A 48 -3.26 36.35 -15.31
N ALA A 49 -4.31 35.61 -15.67
CA ALA A 49 -4.29 34.15 -15.65
C ALA A 49 -3.24 33.56 -16.61
N ASN A 50 -3.13 34.09 -17.81
CA ASN A 50 -2.14 33.66 -18.80
C ASN A 50 -0.69 34.02 -18.40
N GLN A 51 -0.48 35.05 -17.60
CA GLN A 51 0.86 35.47 -17.19
C GLN A 51 1.46 34.55 -16.10
N PHE A 52 0.64 33.87 -15.31
CA PHE A 52 1.09 32.88 -14.34
C PHE A 52 1.31 31.48 -14.94
N GLU A 53 0.64 31.12 -16.04
CA GLU A 53 0.89 29.85 -16.75
C GLU A 53 2.28 29.80 -17.40
N ASP A 54 2.89 30.94 -17.72
CA ASP A 54 4.20 31.04 -18.36
C ASP A 54 5.38 31.21 -17.38
N ASP A 55 5.13 31.22 -16.06
CA ASP A 55 6.24 31.27 -15.09
C ASP A 55 7.02 29.95 -15.11
N PRO A 56 8.31 29.97 -15.46
CA PRO A 56 9.13 28.78 -15.60
C PRO A 56 9.21 27.95 -14.29
N ILE A 57 9.03 28.58 -13.14
CA ILE A 57 9.00 27.89 -11.83
C ILE A 57 7.71 27.08 -11.69
N VAL A 58 6.57 27.67 -12.05
CA VAL A 58 5.26 27.01 -12.00
C VAL A 58 5.25 25.82 -12.95
N VAL A 59 5.70 26.01 -14.19
CA VAL A 59 5.82 24.93 -15.18
C VAL A 59 6.74 23.82 -14.67
N PHE A 60 7.89 24.16 -14.09
CA PHE A 60 8.81 23.16 -13.50
C PHE A 60 8.16 22.35 -12.38
N LEU A 61 7.43 23.00 -11.48
CA LEU A 61 6.75 22.31 -10.37
C LEU A 61 5.63 21.38 -10.86
N VAL A 62 4.85 21.80 -11.86
CA VAL A 62 3.83 20.96 -12.50
C VAL A 62 4.45 19.76 -13.19
N VAL A 63 5.51 19.95 -13.96
CA VAL A 63 6.24 18.85 -14.61
C VAL A 63 6.82 17.89 -13.58
N LEU A 64 7.44 18.39 -12.52
CA LEU A 64 7.99 17.57 -11.44
C LEU A 64 6.89 16.74 -10.76
N LYS A 65 5.74 17.36 -10.46
CA LYS A 65 4.55 16.68 -9.90
C LYS A 65 4.10 15.55 -10.83
N CYS A 66 3.93 15.81 -12.11
CA CYS A 66 3.53 14.81 -13.11
C CYS A 66 4.53 13.65 -13.22
N VAL A 67 5.83 13.93 -13.20
CA VAL A 67 6.89 12.90 -13.25
C VAL A 67 6.83 12.01 -12.00
N VAL A 68 6.67 12.59 -10.81
CA VAL A 68 6.55 11.82 -9.56
C VAL A 68 5.29 10.94 -9.56
N MET A 69 4.15 11.48 -9.98
CA MET A 69 2.90 10.72 -10.09
C MET A 69 3.02 9.55 -11.05
N LEU A 70 3.56 9.80 -12.25
CA LEU A 70 3.79 8.77 -13.26
C LEU A 70 4.75 7.69 -12.76
N PHE A 71 5.82 8.09 -12.05
CA PHE A 71 6.75 7.14 -11.44
C PHE A 71 6.06 6.23 -10.42
N ILE A 72 5.18 6.77 -9.56
CA ILE A 72 4.40 5.98 -8.58
C ILE A 72 3.51 4.97 -9.29
N ILE A 73 2.77 5.39 -10.34
CA ILE A 73 1.91 4.52 -11.13
C ILE A 73 2.70 3.36 -11.73
N LEU A 74 3.79 3.67 -12.43
CA LEU A 74 4.63 2.66 -13.07
C LEU A 74 5.27 1.71 -12.06
N ALA A 75 5.76 2.24 -10.92
CA ALA A 75 6.32 1.43 -9.85
C ALA A 75 5.28 0.49 -9.23
N ALA A 76 4.04 0.95 -9.04
CA ALA A 76 2.94 0.13 -8.55
C ALA A 76 2.58 -0.98 -9.56
N ILE A 77 2.44 -0.67 -10.85
CA ILE A 77 2.09 -1.67 -11.87
C ILE A 77 3.21 -2.70 -12.04
N PHE A 78 4.43 -2.27 -12.36
CA PHE A 78 5.53 -3.19 -12.67
C PHE A 78 6.03 -3.94 -11.45
N GLY A 79 6.07 -3.28 -10.29
CA GLY A 79 6.48 -3.90 -9.04
C GLY A 79 5.54 -5.02 -8.61
N ASN A 80 4.23 -4.78 -8.64
CA ASN A 80 3.23 -5.78 -8.26
C ASN A 80 3.12 -6.90 -9.31
N LEU A 81 3.23 -6.58 -10.60
CA LEU A 81 3.33 -7.60 -11.66
C LEU A 81 4.54 -8.54 -11.42
N LEU A 82 5.69 -7.99 -11.04
CA LEU A 82 6.88 -8.77 -10.71
C LEU A 82 6.64 -9.69 -9.50
N VAL A 83 5.91 -9.23 -8.48
CA VAL A 83 5.51 -10.07 -7.33
C VAL A 83 4.66 -11.24 -7.80
N ILE A 84 3.60 -11.00 -8.58
CA ILE A 84 2.68 -12.02 -9.08
C ILE A 84 3.43 -13.06 -9.92
N VAL A 85 4.19 -12.62 -10.92
CA VAL A 85 4.98 -13.49 -11.81
C VAL A 85 6.00 -14.32 -11.03
N SER A 86 6.64 -13.74 -10.02
CA SER A 86 7.63 -14.44 -9.20
C SER A 86 7.01 -15.55 -8.36
N VAL A 87 5.85 -15.35 -7.76
CA VAL A 87 5.15 -16.41 -7.01
C VAL A 87 4.65 -17.50 -7.95
N MET A 88 4.13 -17.13 -9.13
CA MET A 88 3.66 -18.10 -10.12
C MET A 88 4.80 -18.96 -10.68
N ARG A 89 5.99 -18.41 -10.91
CA ARG A 89 7.15 -19.11 -11.48
C ARG A 89 7.93 -19.94 -10.47
N HIS A 90 8.00 -19.54 -9.20
CA HIS A 90 8.86 -20.17 -8.20
C HIS A 90 8.08 -20.98 -7.17
N ARG A 91 8.13 -22.33 -7.26
CA ARG A 91 7.41 -23.24 -6.34
C ARG A 91 7.69 -22.98 -4.85
N LYS A 92 8.91 -22.51 -4.50
CA LYS A 92 9.29 -22.19 -3.10
C LYS A 92 8.48 -21.02 -2.52
N LEU A 93 7.92 -20.16 -3.36
CA LEU A 93 7.07 -19.05 -2.94
C LEU A 93 5.58 -19.41 -2.85
N ARG A 94 5.17 -20.60 -3.27
CA ARG A 94 3.75 -21.03 -3.24
C ARG A 94 3.37 -21.57 -1.87
N VAL A 95 3.34 -20.67 -0.88
CA VAL A 95 2.86 -20.93 0.49
C VAL A 95 1.58 -20.14 0.73
N ILE A 96 0.74 -20.58 1.68
CA ILE A 96 -0.59 -19.99 1.95
C ILE A 96 -0.54 -18.47 2.08
N THR A 97 0.40 -17.94 2.87
CA THR A 97 0.58 -16.48 3.03
C THR A 97 0.80 -15.75 1.71
N ASN A 98 1.56 -16.34 0.78
CA ASN A 98 1.89 -15.66 -0.46
C ASN A 98 0.71 -15.62 -1.44
N TYR A 99 -0.35 -16.37 -1.24
CA TYR A 99 -1.60 -16.17 -1.98
C TYR A 99 -2.29 -14.86 -1.58
N PHE A 100 -2.23 -14.49 -0.29
CA PHE A 100 -2.67 -13.14 0.12
C PHE A 100 -1.80 -12.04 -0.50
N VAL A 101 -0.48 -12.27 -0.58
CA VAL A 101 0.46 -11.32 -1.19
C VAL A 101 0.20 -11.16 -2.69
N VAL A 102 -0.12 -12.23 -3.41
CA VAL A 102 -0.51 -12.17 -4.84
C VAL A 102 -1.83 -11.43 -5.02
N SER A 103 -2.81 -11.72 -4.18
CA SER A 103 -4.11 -11.04 -4.23
C SER A 103 -3.99 -9.55 -3.87
N LEU A 104 -3.15 -9.19 -2.89
CA LEU A 104 -2.79 -7.81 -2.57
C LEU A 104 -2.11 -7.11 -3.76
N ALA A 105 -1.10 -7.77 -4.35
CA ALA A 105 -0.41 -7.22 -5.52
C ALA A 105 -1.36 -6.97 -6.70
N PHE A 106 -2.37 -7.84 -6.87
CA PHE A 106 -3.42 -7.62 -7.86
C PHE A 106 -4.31 -6.43 -7.51
N ALA A 107 -4.74 -6.28 -6.25
CA ALA A 107 -5.50 -5.11 -5.79
C ALA A 107 -4.71 -3.81 -5.97
N ASP A 108 -3.41 -3.79 -5.62
CA ASP A 108 -2.53 -2.63 -5.78
C ASP A 108 -2.33 -2.23 -7.25
N MET A 109 -2.28 -3.20 -8.18
CA MET A 109 -2.29 -2.91 -9.62
C MET A 109 -3.60 -2.27 -10.06
N LEU A 110 -4.73 -2.73 -9.54
CA LEU A 110 -6.04 -2.15 -9.86
C LEU A 110 -6.20 -0.74 -9.30
N VAL A 111 -5.65 -0.45 -8.10
CA VAL A 111 -5.53 0.94 -7.59
C VAL A 111 -4.73 1.79 -8.57
N ALA A 112 -3.60 1.30 -9.07
CA ALA A 112 -2.78 2.07 -10.01
C ALA A 112 -3.51 2.35 -11.33
N ILE A 113 -4.20 1.37 -11.90
CA ILE A 113 -4.88 1.48 -13.19
C ILE A 113 -6.14 2.34 -13.09
N TRP A 114 -6.97 2.13 -12.05
CA TRP A 114 -8.29 2.75 -11.96
C TRP A 114 -8.33 3.98 -11.07
N ALA A 115 -7.64 4.00 -9.95
CA ALA A 115 -7.66 5.16 -9.05
C ALA A 115 -6.61 6.19 -9.48
N MET A 116 -5.33 5.78 -9.55
CA MET A 116 -4.24 6.72 -9.81
C MET A 116 -4.25 7.30 -11.23
N CYS A 117 -4.56 6.52 -12.28
CA CYS A 117 -4.57 7.03 -13.65
C CYS A 117 -5.68 8.07 -13.88
N PHE A 118 -6.87 7.88 -13.30
CA PHE A 118 -7.94 8.88 -13.40
C PHE A 118 -7.60 10.12 -12.56
N ASN A 119 -7.07 9.94 -11.34
CA ASN A 119 -6.60 11.06 -10.52
C ASN A 119 -5.50 11.86 -11.23
N PHE A 120 -4.53 11.18 -11.84
CA PHE A 120 -3.49 11.80 -12.66
C PHE A 120 -4.09 12.61 -13.83
N SER A 121 -5.12 12.08 -14.50
CA SER A 121 -5.81 12.81 -15.57
C SER A 121 -6.46 14.11 -15.06
N VAL A 122 -7.08 14.09 -13.89
CA VAL A 122 -7.66 15.29 -13.26
C VAL A 122 -6.57 16.31 -12.93
N GLU A 123 -5.43 15.85 -12.41
CA GLU A 123 -4.32 16.71 -12.03
C GLU A 123 -3.65 17.41 -13.23
N ILE A 124 -3.49 16.72 -14.36
CA ILE A 124 -2.88 17.32 -15.58
C ILE A 124 -3.86 18.22 -16.34
N THR A 125 -5.16 18.08 -16.10
CA THR A 125 -6.20 18.90 -16.73
C THR A 125 -6.65 20.07 -15.84
N ASN A 126 -5.89 20.40 -14.80
CA ASN A 126 -6.23 21.44 -13.82
C ASN A 126 -7.67 21.26 -13.27
N GLY A 127 -7.98 20.06 -12.78
CA GLY A 127 -9.25 19.75 -12.14
C GLY A 127 -10.41 19.44 -13.10
N LYS A 128 -10.19 19.45 -14.42
CA LYS A 128 -11.27 19.18 -15.40
C LYS A 128 -11.51 17.68 -15.54
N TRP A 129 -12.76 17.25 -15.33
CA TRP A 129 -13.19 15.89 -15.55
C TRP A 129 -13.66 15.67 -17.00
N LEU A 130 -13.03 14.73 -17.71
CA LEU A 130 -13.26 14.51 -19.13
C LEU A 130 -14.17 13.32 -19.44
N PHE A 131 -14.50 12.48 -18.43
CA PHE A 131 -15.12 11.16 -18.67
C PHE A 131 -16.63 11.11 -18.40
N GLY A 132 -17.26 12.25 -18.09
CA GLY A 132 -18.71 12.36 -17.88
C GLY A 132 -19.18 11.93 -16.49
N TYR A 133 -20.45 12.22 -16.20
CA TYR A 133 -21.03 12.09 -14.86
C TYR A 133 -20.99 10.66 -14.32
N PHE A 134 -21.39 9.67 -15.13
CA PHE A 134 -21.42 8.26 -14.73
C PHE A 134 -20.02 7.71 -14.39
N MET A 135 -19.00 8.06 -15.19
CA MET A 135 -17.64 7.62 -14.94
C MET A 135 -17.03 8.25 -13.67
N CYS A 136 -17.53 9.39 -13.22
CA CYS A 136 -17.15 9.97 -11.92
C CYS A 136 -17.59 9.04 -10.77
N ASP A 137 -18.81 8.53 -10.79
CA ASP A 137 -19.28 7.57 -9.78
C ASP A 137 -18.54 6.24 -9.85
N VAL A 138 -18.28 5.74 -11.06
CA VAL A 138 -17.48 4.54 -11.28
C VAL A 138 -16.07 4.73 -10.71
N TRP A 139 -15.40 5.84 -11.03
CA TRP A 139 -14.06 6.12 -10.55
C TRP A 139 -14.01 6.21 -9.02
N ASN A 140 -14.88 7.02 -8.40
CA ASN A 140 -14.95 7.17 -6.95
C ASN A 140 -15.24 5.81 -6.27
N SER A 141 -16.13 5.01 -6.84
CA SER A 141 -16.45 3.67 -6.32
C SER A 141 -15.27 2.73 -6.42
N LEU A 142 -14.54 2.70 -7.54
CA LEU A 142 -13.38 1.85 -7.75
C LEU A 142 -12.20 2.26 -6.87
N ASP A 143 -12.01 3.57 -6.65
CA ASP A 143 -10.97 4.08 -5.77
C ASP A 143 -11.20 3.63 -4.32
N VAL A 144 -12.37 3.87 -3.77
CA VAL A 144 -12.75 3.40 -2.43
C VAL A 144 -12.68 1.87 -2.34
N TYR A 145 -13.15 1.16 -3.38
CA TYR A 145 -13.20 -0.30 -3.41
C TYR A 145 -11.81 -0.93 -3.38
N PHE A 146 -10.93 -0.57 -4.31
CA PHE A 146 -9.61 -1.20 -4.42
C PHE A 146 -8.68 -0.78 -3.28
N SER A 147 -8.76 0.48 -2.83
CA SER A 147 -8.00 0.95 -1.67
C SER A 147 -8.42 0.22 -0.40
N THR A 148 -9.72 0.05 -0.16
CA THR A 148 -10.24 -0.74 0.98
C THR A 148 -9.84 -2.20 0.88
N ALA A 149 -9.95 -2.82 -0.31
CA ALA A 149 -9.52 -4.20 -0.52
C ALA A 149 -8.02 -4.38 -0.22
N SER A 150 -7.15 -3.47 -0.68
CA SER A 150 -5.72 -3.50 -0.37
C SER A 150 -5.47 -3.46 1.14
N ILE A 151 -6.14 -2.57 1.86
CA ILE A 151 -6.02 -2.45 3.32
C ILE A 151 -6.47 -3.75 4.03
N LEU A 152 -7.60 -4.32 3.63
CA LEU A 152 -8.11 -5.57 4.20
C LEU A 152 -7.19 -6.77 3.91
N HIS A 153 -6.49 -6.80 2.77
CA HIS A 153 -5.46 -7.81 2.50
C HIS A 153 -4.31 -7.73 3.51
N LEU A 154 -3.84 -6.52 3.84
CA LEU A 154 -2.81 -6.33 4.87
C LEU A 154 -3.30 -6.80 6.24
N CYS A 155 -4.57 -6.55 6.57
CA CYS A 155 -5.19 -7.07 7.78
C CYS A 155 -5.18 -8.61 7.80
N CYS A 156 -5.60 -9.27 6.72
CA CYS A 156 -5.57 -10.73 6.60
C CYS A 156 -4.14 -11.30 6.70
N ILE A 157 -3.16 -10.65 6.07
CA ILE A 157 -1.75 -11.04 6.18
C ILE A 157 -1.28 -10.93 7.64
N SER A 158 -1.70 -9.91 8.37
CA SER A 158 -1.35 -9.73 9.78
C SER A 158 -1.94 -10.83 10.66
N VAL A 159 -3.18 -11.21 10.42
CA VAL A 159 -3.86 -12.32 11.10
C VAL A 159 -3.18 -13.67 10.78
N ASP A 160 -2.88 -13.93 9.51
CA ASP A 160 -2.15 -15.13 9.08
C ASP A 160 -0.80 -15.24 9.77
N ARG A 161 -0.05 -14.15 9.82
CA ARG A 161 1.27 -14.11 10.46
C ARG A 161 1.17 -14.27 11.99
N TYR A 162 0.14 -13.71 12.60
CA TYR A 162 -0.10 -13.89 14.02
C TYR A 162 -0.22 -15.38 14.37
N TYR A 163 -1.08 -16.14 13.69
CA TYR A 163 -1.21 -17.57 13.94
C TYR A 163 0.07 -18.34 13.62
N ALA A 164 0.77 -18.02 12.54
CA ALA A 164 2.01 -18.70 12.17
C ALA A 164 3.15 -18.52 13.20
N ILE A 165 3.19 -17.38 13.92
CA ILE A 165 4.27 -17.04 14.85
C ILE A 165 3.89 -17.36 16.30
N VAL A 166 2.64 -17.06 16.70
CA VAL A 166 2.19 -17.23 18.08
C VAL A 166 1.70 -18.66 18.35
N GLN A 167 1.13 -19.33 17.35
CA GLN A 167 0.59 -20.69 17.45
C GLN A 167 1.12 -21.59 16.33
N PRO A 168 2.44 -21.81 16.23
CA PRO A 168 3.07 -22.50 15.09
C PRO A 168 2.69 -23.98 14.96
N LEU A 169 2.28 -24.64 16.06
CA LEU A 169 1.87 -26.03 16.04
C LEU A 169 0.44 -26.19 15.51
N ASP A 170 -0.43 -25.25 15.84
CA ASP A 170 -1.84 -25.26 15.44
C ASP A 170 -2.06 -24.58 14.09
N TYR A 171 -1.09 -23.83 13.61
CA TYR A 171 -1.20 -23.07 12.37
C TYR A 171 -1.68 -23.90 11.16
N PRO A 172 -1.18 -25.14 10.89
CA PRO A 172 -1.67 -25.93 9.77
C PRO A 172 -3.14 -26.37 9.92
N LEU A 173 -3.65 -26.47 11.15
CA LEU A 173 -5.04 -26.79 11.44
C LEU A 173 -5.95 -25.56 11.37
N ILE A 174 -5.41 -24.39 11.75
CA ILE A 174 -6.13 -23.12 11.75
C ILE A 174 -6.21 -22.55 10.34
N MET A 175 -5.09 -22.47 9.62
CA MET A 175 -4.99 -21.83 8.32
C MET A 175 -5.04 -22.85 7.19
N THR A 176 -6.26 -23.24 6.84
CA THR A 176 -6.55 -24.18 5.74
C THR A 176 -6.81 -23.41 4.43
N THR A 177 -6.71 -24.11 3.28
CA THR A 177 -7.06 -23.54 1.96
C THR A 177 -8.51 -23.05 1.90
N GLY A 178 -9.44 -23.72 2.60
CA GLY A 178 -10.83 -23.28 2.69
C GLY A 178 -10.97 -21.94 3.42
N LYS A 179 -10.27 -21.78 4.56
CA LYS A 179 -10.26 -20.48 5.29
C LYS A 179 -9.57 -19.38 4.48
N LEU A 180 -8.50 -19.69 3.80
CA LEU A 180 -7.88 -18.75 2.84
C LEU A 180 -8.91 -18.26 1.81
N GLY A 181 -9.65 -19.17 1.18
CA GLY A 181 -10.69 -18.84 0.19
C GLY A 181 -11.79 -17.94 0.79
N ILE A 182 -12.27 -18.25 2.00
CA ILE A 182 -13.28 -17.43 2.68
C ILE A 182 -12.72 -16.04 3.00
N MET A 183 -11.50 -15.93 3.55
CA MET A 183 -10.88 -14.64 3.84
C MET A 183 -10.71 -13.80 2.58
N LEU A 184 -10.25 -14.38 1.48
CA LEU A 184 -10.14 -13.69 0.19
C LEU A 184 -11.51 -13.25 -0.34
N ALA A 185 -12.53 -14.10 -0.24
CA ALA A 185 -13.90 -13.74 -0.64
C ALA A 185 -14.43 -12.55 0.19
N VAL A 186 -14.22 -12.55 1.51
CA VAL A 186 -14.62 -11.42 2.37
C VAL A 186 -13.88 -10.14 1.97
N VAL A 187 -12.57 -10.20 1.75
CA VAL A 187 -11.74 -9.04 1.37
C VAL A 187 -12.17 -8.44 0.02
N TRP A 188 -12.59 -9.25 -0.94
CA TRP A 188 -13.07 -8.78 -2.23
C TRP A 188 -14.55 -8.38 -2.23
N CYS A 189 -15.41 -8.99 -1.44
CA CYS A 189 -16.84 -8.69 -1.44
C CYS A 189 -17.22 -7.55 -0.49
N SER A 190 -16.60 -7.47 0.70
CA SER A 190 -17.01 -6.49 1.72
C SER A 190 -16.79 -5.02 1.32
N PRO A 191 -15.72 -4.64 0.58
CA PRO A 191 -15.55 -3.24 0.17
C PRO A 191 -16.66 -2.71 -0.72
N ALA A 192 -17.36 -3.57 -1.47
CA ALA A 192 -18.48 -3.16 -2.31
C ALA A 192 -19.63 -2.52 -1.51
N LEU A 193 -19.80 -2.93 -0.25
CA LEU A 193 -20.85 -2.39 0.64
C LEU A 193 -20.59 -0.95 1.07
N VAL A 194 -19.33 -0.51 1.10
CA VAL A 194 -18.94 0.86 1.47
C VAL A 194 -18.54 1.71 0.28
N SER A 195 -18.39 1.12 -0.91
CA SER A 195 -18.05 1.80 -2.16
C SER A 195 -19.25 1.90 -3.09
N PHE A 196 -19.50 0.85 -3.88
CA PHE A 196 -20.51 0.88 -4.94
C PHE A 196 -21.91 1.17 -4.43
N LEU A 197 -22.36 0.48 -3.38
CA LEU A 197 -23.73 0.61 -2.90
C LEU A 197 -24.06 2.06 -2.48
N PRO A 198 -23.33 2.71 -1.56
CA PRO A 198 -23.68 4.07 -1.15
C PRO A 198 -23.40 5.13 -2.21
N ILE A 199 -22.40 4.94 -3.09
CA ILE A 199 -22.08 5.94 -4.11
C ILE A 199 -23.16 5.94 -5.20
N PHE A 200 -23.55 4.78 -5.73
CA PHE A 200 -24.60 4.71 -6.76
C PHE A 200 -26.01 5.03 -6.24
N MET A 201 -26.25 4.81 -4.93
CA MET A 201 -27.53 5.19 -4.30
C MET A 201 -27.55 6.67 -3.85
N GLY A 202 -26.42 7.40 -3.97
CA GLY A 202 -26.33 8.80 -3.54
C GLY A 202 -26.26 8.98 -2.01
N TRP A 203 -26.14 7.89 -1.22
CA TRP A 203 -26.12 7.96 0.25
C TRP A 203 -24.82 8.52 0.83
N TYR A 204 -23.78 8.61 0.01
CA TYR A 204 -22.46 9.08 0.43
C TYR A 204 -22.38 10.61 0.61
N THR A 205 -23.27 11.36 -0.01
CA THR A 205 -23.18 12.82 -0.14
C THR A 205 -24.47 13.55 0.31
N THR A 206 -24.53 14.86 0.06
CA THR A 206 -25.68 15.71 0.35
C THR A 206 -26.47 16.03 -0.92
N ASP A 207 -27.75 16.41 -0.80
CA ASP A 207 -28.60 16.80 -1.93
C ASP A 207 -28.02 18.01 -2.68
N ASP A 208 -27.50 19.01 -1.95
CA ASP A 208 -26.85 20.19 -2.53
C ASP A 208 -25.67 19.81 -3.43
N HIS A 209 -24.86 18.82 -3.01
CA HIS A 209 -23.74 18.34 -3.82
C HIS A 209 -24.21 17.54 -5.04
N MET A 210 -25.31 16.79 -4.92
CA MET A 210 -25.89 16.09 -6.08
C MET A 210 -26.39 17.08 -7.14
N ASP A 211 -26.99 18.18 -6.72
CA ASP A 211 -27.45 19.24 -7.65
C ASP A 211 -26.26 20.02 -8.24
N PHE A 212 -25.21 20.30 -7.44
CA PHE A 212 -23.96 20.86 -7.94
C PHE A 212 -23.36 19.99 -9.05
N ARG A 213 -23.25 18.69 -8.86
CA ARG A 213 -22.70 17.74 -9.85
C ARG A 213 -23.51 17.69 -11.15
N LYS A 214 -24.85 17.80 -11.07
CA LYS A 214 -25.72 17.88 -12.26
C LYS A 214 -25.47 19.18 -13.04
N LYS A 215 -25.28 20.29 -12.32
CA LYS A 215 -25.04 21.61 -12.91
C LYS A 215 -23.66 21.72 -13.54
N TYR A 216 -22.64 21.08 -12.95
CA TYR A 216 -21.24 21.14 -13.37
C TYR A 216 -20.65 19.75 -13.72
N PRO A 217 -21.08 19.09 -14.82
CA PRO A 217 -20.70 17.72 -15.14
C PRO A 217 -19.21 17.54 -15.51
N LYS A 218 -18.48 18.64 -15.70
CA LYS A 218 -17.02 18.66 -15.97
C LYS A 218 -16.19 18.71 -14.69
N VAL A 219 -16.81 18.69 -13.52
CA VAL A 219 -16.15 18.65 -12.21
C VAL A 219 -16.53 17.33 -11.54
N CYS A 220 -15.56 16.50 -11.23
CA CYS A 220 -15.74 15.29 -10.45
C CYS A 220 -15.13 15.50 -9.06
N SER A 221 -15.96 15.89 -8.10
CA SER A 221 -15.57 16.06 -6.70
C SER A 221 -16.21 14.98 -5.83
N PHE A 222 -15.48 14.49 -4.84
CA PHE A 222 -15.94 13.49 -3.89
C PHE A 222 -16.20 14.15 -2.53
N THR A 223 -17.35 14.83 -2.41
CA THR A 223 -17.78 15.45 -1.17
C THR A 223 -18.71 14.51 -0.40
N VAL A 224 -18.35 14.20 0.82
CA VAL A 224 -19.04 13.18 1.62
C VAL A 224 -19.79 13.78 2.79
N ASN A 225 -20.92 13.15 3.16
CA ASN A 225 -21.63 13.50 4.39
C ASN A 225 -20.96 12.88 5.62
N LYS A 226 -21.27 13.41 6.80
CA LYS A 226 -20.65 13.00 8.08
C LYS A 226 -20.85 11.52 8.38
N VAL A 227 -22.04 10.99 8.12
CA VAL A 227 -22.38 9.59 8.43
C VAL A 227 -21.57 8.63 7.57
N TYR A 228 -21.54 8.89 6.27
CA TYR A 228 -20.75 8.07 5.36
C TYR A 228 -19.24 8.15 5.67
N ALA A 229 -18.72 9.34 5.97
CA ALA A 229 -17.32 9.53 6.32
C ALA A 229 -16.91 8.69 7.53
N VAL A 230 -17.73 8.65 8.60
CA VAL A 230 -17.47 7.85 9.78
C VAL A 230 -17.55 6.37 9.48
N ILE A 231 -18.59 5.90 8.78
CA ILE A 231 -18.79 4.49 8.48
C ILE A 231 -17.70 3.98 7.53
N SER A 232 -17.48 4.66 6.42
CA SER A 232 -16.51 4.24 5.40
C SER A 232 -15.08 4.22 5.95
N SER A 233 -14.65 5.27 6.67
CA SER A 233 -13.32 5.30 7.28
C SER A 233 -13.15 4.24 8.37
N SER A 234 -14.21 3.97 9.15
CA SER A 234 -14.16 2.93 10.19
C SER A 234 -13.94 1.55 9.58
N VAL A 235 -14.69 1.21 8.54
CA VAL A 235 -14.60 -0.09 7.87
C VAL A 235 -13.31 -0.22 7.06
N SER A 236 -12.93 0.85 6.35
CA SER A 236 -11.78 0.80 5.44
C SER A 236 -10.43 0.93 6.18
N PHE A 237 -10.35 1.67 7.28
CA PHE A 237 -9.06 1.98 7.92
C PHE A 237 -9.02 1.78 9.43
N TRP A 238 -9.95 2.39 10.21
CA TRP A 238 -9.80 2.41 11.67
C TRP A 238 -9.91 1.03 12.29
N ILE A 239 -10.92 0.24 11.94
CA ILE A 239 -11.11 -1.13 12.47
C ILE A 239 -9.97 -2.05 11.98
N PRO A 240 -9.65 -2.17 10.67
CA PRO A 240 -8.50 -2.93 10.21
C PRO A 240 -7.19 -2.50 10.84
N GLY A 241 -6.96 -1.20 10.98
CA GLY A 241 -5.76 -0.63 11.59
C GLY A 241 -5.57 -1.05 13.04
N VAL A 242 -6.63 -1.00 13.86
CA VAL A 242 -6.58 -1.46 15.27
C VAL A 242 -6.31 -2.96 15.34
N ILE A 243 -6.95 -3.77 14.49
CA ILE A 243 -6.71 -5.22 14.43
C ILE A 243 -5.23 -5.48 14.07
N MET A 244 -4.72 -4.81 13.05
CA MET A 244 -3.33 -4.94 12.60
C MET A 244 -2.33 -4.55 13.70
N LEU A 245 -2.54 -3.42 14.38
CA LEU A 245 -1.69 -2.97 15.49
C LEU A 245 -1.70 -3.98 16.65
N PHE A 246 -2.88 -4.49 17.00
CA PHE A 246 -3.01 -5.51 18.04
C PHE A 246 -2.28 -6.81 17.66
N MET A 247 -2.46 -7.32 16.44
CA MET A 247 -1.79 -8.52 15.95
C MET A 247 -0.27 -8.34 15.93
N TYR A 248 0.21 -7.18 15.46
CA TYR A 248 1.63 -6.89 15.43
C TYR A 248 2.24 -6.78 16.83
N TYR A 249 1.56 -6.13 17.77
CA TYR A 249 1.98 -6.09 19.17
C TYR A 249 2.14 -7.51 19.77
N ARG A 250 1.18 -8.38 19.53
CA ARG A 250 1.23 -9.78 19.99
C ARG A 250 2.36 -10.58 19.34
N ILE A 251 2.59 -10.37 18.03
CA ILE A 251 3.71 -10.96 17.30
C ILE A 251 5.04 -10.50 17.88
N TYR A 252 5.18 -9.20 18.17
CA TYR A 252 6.40 -8.63 18.73
C TYR A 252 6.71 -9.23 20.12
N VAL A 253 5.73 -9.26 21.00
CA VAL A 253 5.89 -9.81 22.36
C VAL A 253 6.30 -11.29 22.29
N GLU A 254 5.66 -12.08 21.43
CA GLU A 254 6.00 -13.51 21.30
C GLU A 254 7.39 -13.72 20.67
N ALA A 255 7.77 -12.92 19.68
CA ALA A 255 9.10 -12.96 19.07
C ALA A 255 10.20 -12.64 20.08
N ASP A 256 9.98 -11.65 20.96
CA ASP A 256 10.91 -11.29 22.05
C ASP A 256 11.01 -12.44 23.08
N ARG A 257 9.88 -13.01 23.48
CA ARG A 257 9.83 -14.18 24.39
C ARG A 257 10.62 -15.36 23.81
N GLN A 258 10.41 -15.70 22.55
CA GLN A 258 11.13 -16.79 21.88
C GLN A 258 12.63 -16.51 21.79
N GLU A 259 13.05 -15.26 21.58
CA GLU A 259 14.45 -14.88 21.58
C GLU A 259 15.10 -15.10 22.94
N ARG A 260 14.45 -14.65 24.01
CA ARG A 260 14.92 -14.84 25.39
C ARG A 260 15.05 -16.33 25.74
N MET A 261 14.09 -17.17 25.33
CA MET A 261 14.18 -18.62 25.55
C MET A 261 15.36 -19.23 24.81
N LEU A 262 15.60 -18.85 23.55
CA LEU A 262 16.76 -19.29 22.77
C LEU A 262 18.07 -18.87 23.39
N TYR A 263 18.15 -17.62 23.87
CA TYR A 263 19.35 -17.13 24.55
C TYR A 263 19.63 -17.94 25.81
N ARG A 264 18.64 -18.18 26.66
CA ARG A 264 18.76 -19.00 27.88
C ARG A 264 19.17 -20.43 27.57
N SER A 265 18.60 -21.07 26.56
CA SER A 265 18.98 -22.43 26.18
C SER A 265 20.41 -22.51 25.62
N LYS A 266 20.89 -21.50 24.89
CA LYS A 266 22.28 -21.43 24.44
C LYS A 266 23.26 -21.25 25.62
N VAL A 267 22.93 -20.36 26.55
CA VAL A 267 23.77 -20.14 27.75
C VAL A 267 23.81 -21.42 28.58
N ALA A 268 22.69 -22.10 28.78
CA ALA A 268 22.63 -23.37 29.50
C ALA A 268 23.47 -24.46 28.79
N ALA A 269 23.40 -24.56 27.46
CA ALA A 269 24.20 -25.49 26.68
C ALA A 269 25.73 -25.22 26.80
N LEU A 270 26.12 -23.93 26.75
CA LEU A 270 27.53 -23.54 26.95
C LEU A 270 28.03 -23.83 28.36
N LEU A 271 27.21 -23.60 29.38
CA LEU A 271 27.55 -23.91 30.75
C LEU A 271 27.70 -25.42 30.99
N LEU A 272 26.79 -26.22 30.41
CA LEU A 272 26.86 -27.68 30.43
C LEU A 272 28.12 -28.20 29.75
N ASP A 273 28.45 -27.69 28.54
CA ASP A 273 29.69 -28.08 27.81
C ASP A 273 30.93 -27.77 28.62
N LYS A 274 30.98 -26.61 29.26
CA LYS A 274 32.07 -26.20 30.14
C LYS A 274 32.18 -27.10 31.40
N HIS A 275 31.05 -27.48 31.99
CA HIS A 275 30.99 -28.34 33.17
C HIS A 275 31.47 -29.80 32.83
N LEU A 276 31.07 -30.31 31.67
CA LEU A 276 31.50 -31.63 31.16
C LEU A 276 33.02 -31.64 30.86
N GLN A 277 33.57 -30.57 30.30
CA GLN A 277 35.01 -30.43 30.06
C GLN A 277 35.82 -30.40 31.39
N ILE A 278 35.29 -29.80 32.43
CA ILE A 278 35.96 -29.70 33.76
C ILE A 278 35.97 -31.08 34.48
N ASN A 279 34.91 -31.85 34.37
CA ASN A 279 34.68 -33.09 35.10
C ASN A 279 35.24 -34.35 34.42
N GLY A 280 35.90 -34.27 33.27
CA GLY A 280 36.58 -35.41 32.60
C GLY A 280 35.64 -36.55 32.18
N ILE A 281 34.37 -36.31 31.96
CA ILE A 281 33.35 -37.32 31.64
C ILE A 281 33.57 -37.90 30.24
N SER A 282 33.46 -39.24 30.15
CA SER A 282 33.75 -40.06 28.98
C SER A 282 33.05 -39.55 27.69
N MET A 283 33.81 -39.52 26.58
CA MET A 283 33.43 -39.08 25.24
C MET A 283 32.11 -39.71 24.74
N GLY A 284 31.69 -40.88 25.24
CA GLY A 284 30.47 -41.58 24.83
C GLY A 284 29.17 -40.98 25.40
N GLU A 285 29.16 -40.50 26.64
CA GLU A 285 28.02 -39.83 27.25
C GLU A 285 27.84 -38.43 26.71
N VAL A 286 28.95 -37.73 26.46
CA VAL A 286 28.95 -36.41 25.80
C VAL A 286 28.37 -36.48 24.39
N MET A 287 28.62 -37.55 23.64
CA MET A 287 28.01 -37.71 22.32
C MET A 287 26.51 -37.97 22.34
N ARG A 288 26.00 -38.73 23.33
CA ARG A 288 24.55 -38.97 23.49
C ARG A 288 23.79 -37.68 23.86
N GLU A 289 24.38 -36.88 24.75
CA GLU A 289 23.79 -35.59 25.18
C GLU A 289 23.92 -34.50 24.09
N ARG A 290 25.03 -34.46 23.34
CA ARG A 290 25.17 -33.65 22.13
C ARG A 290 24.15 -33.99 21.07
N GLN A 291 23.77 -35.26 20.92
CA GLN A 291 22.76 -35.67 19.92
C GLN A 291 21.36 -35.17 20.28
N SER A 292 21.02 -35.12 21.57
CA SER A 292 19.76 -34.49 22.04
C SER A 292 19.78 -32.95 21.89
N ILE A 293 20.93 -32.29 22.11
CA ILE A 293 21.14 -30.87 21.92
C ILE A 293 21.22 -30.48 20.42
N GLN A 294 21.66 -31.39 19.57
CA GLN A 294 21.80 -31.16 18.10
C GLN A 294 20.44 -31.13 17.37
N MET A 295 19.33 -31.62 17.98
CA MET A 295 17.99 -31.36 17.47
C MET A 295 17.57 -29.88 17.61
N GLN A 296 18.24 -29.07 18.43
CA GLN A 296 17.97 -27.62 18.56
C GLN A 296 18.39 -26.73 17.39
N PRO A 297 19.42 -27.05 16.55
CA PRO A 297 19.81 -26.16 15.43
C PRO A 297 18.72 -25.97 14.39
N MET A 298 17.91 -27.00 14.12
CA MET A 298 16.78 -26.90 13.17
C MET A 298 15.66 -26.01 13.69
N ALA A 299 15.30 -26.12 14.97
CA ALA A 299 14.33 -25.22 15.63
C ALA A 299 14.86 -23.78 15.67
N SER A 300 16.15 -23.59 15.96
CA SER A 300 16.81 -22.28 15.97
C SER A 300 16.83 -21.61 14.58
N SER A 301 17.05 -22.37 13.50
CA SER A 301 17.07 -21.81 12.14
C SER A 301 15.66 -21.42 11.67
N LYS A 302 14.65 -22.23 11.99
CA LYS A 302 13.24 -21.96 11.71
C LYS A 302 12.80 -20.68 12.44
N MET A 303 13.09 -20.57 13.72
CA MET A 303 12.75 -19.43 14.57
C MET A 303 13.42 -18.11 14.11
N LYS A 304 14.70 -18.17 13.68
CA LYS A 304 15.37 -17.01 13.07
C LYS A 304 14.69 -16.54 11.77
N ARG A 305 14.16 -17.48 10.96
CA ARG A 305 13.42 -17.17 9.75
C ARG A 305 12.08 -16.52 10.06
N GLU A 306 11.36 -17.03 11.05
CA GLU A 306 10.07 -16.51 11.51
C GLU A 306 10.21 -15.09 12.09
N ARG A 307 11.23 -14.86 12.92
CA ARG A 307 11.54 -13.52 13.45
C ARG A 307 11.85 -12.51 12.34
N LYS A 308 12.58 -12.93 11.32
CA LYS A 308 12.87 -12.07 10.17
C LYS A 308 11.61 -11.73 9.38
N ALA A 309 10.70 -12.69 9.25
CA ALA A 309 9.39 -12.48 8.63
C ALA A 309 8.54 -11.49 9.47
N ALA A 310 8.53 -11.62 10.80
CA ALA A 310 7.87 -10.68 11.71
C ALA A 310 8.41 -9.25 11.57
N ARG A 311 9.75 -9.08 11.49
CA ARG A 311 10.35 -7.76 11.27
C ARG A 311 9.93 -7.14 9.93
N THR A 312 9.91 -7.93 8.86
CA THR A 312 9.46 -7.45 7.54
C THR A 312 8.01 -7.01 7.59
N LEU A 313 7.15 -7.78 8.29
CA LEU A 313 5.75 -7.42 8.47
C LEU A 313 5.60 -6.09 9.24
N GLY A 314 6.40 -5.87 10.30
CA GLY A 314 6.40 -4.61 11.02
C GLY A 314 6.72 -3.41 10.14
N ILE A 315 7.66 -3.57 9.21
CA ILE A 315 8.01 -2.52 8.24
C ILE A 315 6.83 -2.24 7.29
N ILE A 316 6.17 -3.29 6.78
CA ILE A 316 4.98 -3.16 5.92
C ILE A 316 3.88 -2.41 6.65
N MET A 317 3.61 -2.77 7.91
CA MET A 317 2.59 -2.13 8.74
C MET A 317 2.90 -0.67 9.04
N SER A 318 4.17 -0.36 9.36
CA SER A 318 4.60 1.03 9.61
C SER A 318 4.50 1.88 8.34
N ALA A 319 4.89 1.33 7.19
CA ALA A 319 4.75 2.00 5.90
C ALA A 319 3.28 2.25 5.54
N PHE A 320 2.42 1.26 5.75
CA PHE A 320 0.97 1.38 5.57
C PHE A 320 0.38 2.51 6.42
N LEU A 321 0.67 2.54 7.72
CA LEU A 321 0.17 3.59 8.61
C LEU A 321 0.71 4.97 8.21
N ALA A 322 2.00 5.06 7.88
CA ALA A 322 2.61 6.33 7.44
C ALA A 322 1.96 6.88 6.16
N CYS A 323 1.54 6.01 5.24
CA CYS A 323 0.91 6.41 4.00
C CYS A 323 -0.57 6.77 4.16
N TRP A 324 -1.35 5.97 4.89
CA TRP A 324 -2.81 6.14 4.92
C TRP A 324 -3.33 6.99 6.08
N LEU A 325 -2.62 7.05 7.22
CA LEU A 325 -3.06 7.83 8.38
C LEU A 325 -3.27 9.31 8.07
N PRO A 326 -2.38 10.01 7.32
CA PRO A 326 -2.62 11.41 6.95
C PRO A 326 -3.91 11.62 6.18
N PHE A 327 -4.20 10.73 5.21
CA PHE A 327 -5.44 10.78 4.44
C PHE A 327 -6.68 10.58 5.31
N PHE A 328 -6.73 9.53 6.13
CA PHE A 328 -7.91 9.23 6.94
C PHE A 328 -8.13 10.23 8.07
N LEU A 329 -7.07 10.85 8.61
CA LEU A 329 -7.19 11.97 9.53
C LEU A 329 -7.79 13.20 8.83
N TRP A 330 -7.25 13.57 7.68
CA TRP A 330 -7.78 14.66 6.88
C TRP A 330 -9.25 14.40 6.52
N TYR A 331 -9.57 13.21 6.01
CA TYR A 331 -10.90 12.81 5.57
C TYR A 331 -11.96 12.93 6.68
N ILE A 332 -11.67 12.43 7.88
CA ILE A 332 -12.63 12.49 8.99
C ILE A 332 -12.73 13.91 9.59
N ILE A 333 -11.62 14.63 9.70
CA ILE A 333 -11.59 15.98 10.24
C ILE A 333 -12.41 16.91 9.33
N THR A 334 -12.18 16.90 8.04
CA THR A 334 -12.90 17.75 7.09
C THR A 334 -14.39 17.41 7.01
N ALA A 335 -14.74 16.14 7.03
CA ALA A 335 -16.14 15.71 7.04
C ALA A 335 -16.90 16.15 8.32
N LEU A 336 -16.24 16.14 9.48
CA LEU A 336 -16.87 16.55 10.75
C LEU A 336 -16.92 18.08 10.92
N CYS A 337 -15.85 18.76 10.52
CA CYS A 337 -15.68 20.20 10.63
C CYS A 337 -16.49 20.98 9.58
N GLY A 338 -16.64 20.43 8.38
CA GLY A 338 -17.31 21.07 7.25
C GLY A 338 -16.59 22.34 6.80
N ASP A 339 -17.36 23.38 6.46
CA ASP A 339 -16.86 24.65 5.90
C ASP A 339 -15.91 25.43 6.83
N ALA A 340 -15.90 25.10 8.13
CA ALA A 340 -14.98 25.70 9.09
C ALA A 340 -13.52 25.24 8.95
N CYS A 341 -13.28 24.17 8.21
CA CYS A 341 -11.95 23.60 7.97
C CYS A 341 -11.62 23.54 6.47
N PRO A 342 -11.31 24.67 5.82
CA PRO A 342 -10.98 24.69 4.42
C PRO A 342 -9.71 23.88 4.15
N SER A 343 -9.74 23.03 3.13
CA SER A 343 -8.61 22.20 2.74
C SER A 343 -8.00 22.73 1.44
N PRO A 344 -6.75 23.24 1.47
CA PRO A 344 -6.07 23.66 0.26
C PRO A 344 -5.93 22.50 -0.73
N PRO A 345 -6.24 22.67 -2.03
CA PRO A 345 -6.15 21.62 -3.03
C PRO A 345 -4.78 20.89 -3.08
N PRO A 346 -3.63 21.57 -2.92
CA PRO A 346 -2.35 20.88 -2.88
C PRO A 346 -2.19 19.91 -1.68
N VAL A 347 -2.81 20.24 -0.54
CA VAL A 347 -2.81 19.36 0.64
C VAL A 347 -3.66 18.12 0.36
N VAL A 348 -4.82 18.32 -0.26
CA VAL A 348 -5.72 17.23 -0.66
C VAL A 348 -5.01 16.30 -1.63
N ALA A 349 -4.45 16.83 -2.72
CA ALA A 349 -3.66 16.04 -3.67
C ALA A 349 -2.51 15.30 -2.96
N GLY A 350 -1.78 15.99 -2.08
CA GLY A 350 -0.67 15.41 -1.33
C GLY A 350 -1.09 14.20 -0.48
N VAL A 351 -2.17 14.29 0.30
CA VAL A 351 -2.61 13.17 1.14
C VAL A 351 -3.12 11.97 0.33
N PHE A 352 -3.79 12.21 -0.82
CA PHE A 352 -4.17 11.14 -1.75
C PHE A 352 -2.96 10.41 -2.31
N TRP A 353 -1.97 11.16 -2.84
CA TRP A 353 -0.79 10.54 -3.46
C TRP A 353 0.14 9.87 -2.45
N VAL A 354 0.22 10.35 -1.22
CA VAL A 354 0.90 9.63 -0.14
C VAL A 354 0.18 8.31 0.16
N GLY A 355 -1.16 8.30 0.19
CA GLY A 355 -1.95 7.07 0.33
C GLY A 355 -1.70 6.08 -0.81
N TYR A 356 -1.79 6.54 -2.05
CA TYR A 356 -1.54 5.72 -3.24
C TYR A 356 -0.12 5.16 -3.32
N PHE A 357 0.88 5.89 -2.82
CA PHE A 357 2.27 5.44 -2.77
C PHE A 357 2.43 4.14 -2.00
N ASN A 358 1.54 3.82 -1.05
CA ASN A 358 1.51 2.53 -0.36
C ASN A 358 1.49 1.34 -1.33
N SER A 359 0.73 1.42 -2.41
CA SER A 359 0.66 0.35 -3.41
C SER A 359 1.98 0.11 -4.17
N ALA A 360 2.83 1.14 -4.28
CA ALA A 360 4.18 1.01 -4.86
C ALA A 360 5.21 0.50 -3.85
N LEU A 361 4.97 0.66 -2.54
CA LEU A 361 5.93 0.28 -1.49
C LEU A 361 6.01 -1.22 -1.28
N ASN A 362 4.91 -1.96 -1.41
CA ASN A 362 4.86 -3.39 -1.13
C ASN A 362 5.92 -4.20 -1.89
N PRO A 363 6.07 -4.08 -3.22
CA PRO A 363 7.13 -4.77 -3.97
C PRO A 363 8.54 -4.37 -3.55
N LEU A 364 8.76 -3.09 -3.22
CA LEU A 364 10.06 -2.58 -2.77
C LEU A 364 10.45 -3.17 -1.42
N ILE A 365 9.50 -3.25 -0.48
CA ILE A 365 9.71 -3.86 0.83
C ILE A 365 10.05 -5.35 0.67
N TYR A 366 9.36 -6.08 -0.21
CA TYR A 366 9.69 -7.49 -0.49
C TYR A 366 11.08 -7.63 -1.10
N ALA A 367 11.45 -6.78 -2.05
CA ALA A 367 12.77 -6.79 -2.69
C ALA A 367 13.90 -6.53 -1.69
N TYR A 368 13.69 -5.63 -0.73
CA TYR A 368 14.74 -5.25 0.21
C TYR A 368 14.82 -6.19 1.43
N PHE A 369 13.68 -6.52 2.03
CA PHE A 369 13.64 -7.22 3.32
C PHE A 369 13.38 -8.72 3.20
N ASN A 370 12.79 -9.23 2.10
CA ASN A 370 12.48 -10.65 1.92
C ASN A 370 13.49 -11.33 0.99
N ARG A 371 14.33 -12.23 1.55
CA ARG A 371 15.38 -12.94 0.80
C ARG A 371 14.83 -13.84 -0.30
N ASP A 372 13.70 -14.50 -0.04
CA ASP A 372 13.11 -15.46 -0.97
C ASP A 372 12.53 -14.72 -2.19
N PHE A 373 11.83 -13.61 -1.98
CA PHE A 373 11.37 -12.73 -3.05
C PHE A 373 12.51 -12.08 -3.82
N ARG A 374 13.54 -11.57 -3.13
CA ARG A 374 14.71 -10.98 -3.78
C ARG A 374 15.43 -11.99 -4.72
N ALA A 375 15.58 -13.24 -4.27
CA ALA A 375 16.18 -14.30 -5.10
C ALA A 375 15.28 -14.63 -6.30
N ALA A 376 13.96 -14.65 -6.11
CA ALA A 376 12.99 -14.88 -7.18
C ALA A 376 12.98 -13.73 -8.19
N PHE A 377 13.00 -12.47 -7.74
CA PHE A 377 13.05 -11.28 -8.60
C PHE A 377 14.29 -11.29 -9.50
N ARG A 378 15.47 -11.56 -8.93
CA ARG A 378 16.71 -11.67 -9.71
C ARG A 378 16.62 -12.75 -10.80
N LYS A 379 16.04 -13.90 -10.48
CA LYS A 379 15.87 -14.98 -11.46
C LYS A 379 14.83 -14.66 -12.52
N THR A 380 13.75 -13.96 -12.14
CA THR A 380 12.70 -13.58 -13.08
C THR A 380 13.21 -12.53 -14.06
N LEU A 381 13.94 -11.52 -13.58
CA LEU A 381 14.51 -10.43 -14.38
C LEU A 381 15.71 -10.92 -15.21
N GLY A 382 16.60 -11.75 -14.63
CA GLY A 382 17.76 -12.31 -15.35
C GLY A 382 17.36 -13.18 -16.53
N ARG A 383 16.34 -14.05 -16.37
CA ARG A 383 15.80 -14.84 -17.50
C ARG A 383 15.14 -13.98 -18.58
N SER A 384 14.52 -12.86 -18.21
CA SER A 384 13.94 -11.93 -19.20
C SER A 384 15.04 -11.25 -20.03
N ALA A 385 16.20 -10.97 -19.44
CA ALA A 385 17.33 -10.40 -20.17
C ALA A 385 17.95 -11.41 -21.16
N GLU A 386 18.09 -12.68 -20.77
CA GLU A 386 18.59 -13.75 -21.64
C GLU A 386 17.62 -14.06 -22.80
N THR A 387 16.30 -14.04 -22.56
CA THR A 387 15.27 -14.27 -23.60
C THR A 387 15.11 -13.08 -24.55
N SER A 388 15.33 -11.86 -24.08
CA SER A 388 15.29 -10.65 -24.93
C SER A 388 16.51 -10.53 -25.85
N ALA A 389 17.63 -11.13 -25.44
CA ALA A 389 18.84 -11.21 -26.27
C ALA A 389 18.78 -12.35 -27.32
N ALA A 390 17.85 -13.29 -27.19
CA ALA A 390 17.74 -14.51 -28.01
C ALA A 390 16.60 -14.52 -29.05
N GLY A 391 15.94 -13.39 -29.30
CA GLY A 391 14.96 -13.31 -30.40
C GLY A 391 13.53 -12.95 -29.97
N ALA A 392 12.81 -12.31 -30.87
CA ALA A 392 11.41 -11.91 -30.73
C ALA A 392 10.50 -13.06 -30.28
N VAL A 393 9.89 -12.90 -29.09
CA VAL A 393 9.03 -13.94 -28.51
C VAL A 393 7.59 -13.73 -28.98
N THR A 394 7.09 -14.71 -29.72
CA THR A 394 5.66 -14.92 -29.99
C THR A 394 4.96 -15.22 -28.67
N VAL A 395 4.02 -14.37 -28.29
CA VAL A 395 3.19 -14.57 -27.10
C VAL A 395 2.19 -15.70 -27.39
N HIS A 396 2.49 -16.93 -26.96
CA HIS A 396 1.49 -17.99 -26.85
C HIS A 396 0.68 -17.77 -25.57
N VAL A 397 -0.57 -17.35 -25.71
CA VAL A 397 -1.58 -17.39 -24.64
C VAL A 397 -1.88 -18.88 -24.39
N ALA A 398 -1.33 -19.44 -23.32
CA ALA A 398 -1.66 -20.79 -22.88
C ALA A 398 -3.10 -20.79 -22.34
N SER A 399 -3.99 -21.49 -23.00
CA SER A 399 -5.35 -21.78 -22.55
C SER A 399 -5.31 -22.49 -21.20
N ILE A 400 -5.94 -21.88 -20.20
CA ILE A 400 -6.14 -22.47 -18.88
C ILE A 400 -7.27 -23.49 -19.00
N THR A 401 -6.92 -24.78 -19.10
CA THR A 401 -7.87 -25.89 -19.00
C THR A 401 -8.16 -26.12 -17.51
N ILE A 402 -9.38 -25.83 -17.10
CA ILE A 402 -9.89 -26.16 -15.76
C ILE A 402 -10.21 -27.65 -15.76
N PRO A 403 -9.65 -28.48 -14.86
CA PRO A 403 -10.04 -29.88 -14.79
C PRO A 403 -11.46 -29.97 -14.20
N THR A 404 -12.40 -30.45 -15.01
CA THR A 404 -13.75 -30.87 -14.57
C THR A 404 -13.60 -32.17 -13.76
N TYR A 405 -13.92 -32.12 -12.47
CA TYR A 405 -14.08 -33.33 -11.66
C TYR A 405 -15.45 -33.93 -11.94
N HIS A 406 -15.48 -35.10 -12.55
CA HIS A 406 -16.66 -35.96 -12.61
C HIS A 406 -16.91 -36.56 -11.21
N LEU A 407 -17.99 -36.15 -10.60
CA LEU A 407 -18.57 -36.85 -9.43
C LEU A 407 -19.34 -38.04 -9.96
N THR A 408 -18.81 -39.26 -9.82
CA THR A 408 -19.57 -40.50 -9.91
C THR A 408 -20.15 -40.82 -8.54
N TYR A 409 -21.48 -40.78 -8.46
CA TYR A 409 -22.25 -41.40 -7.36
C TYR A 409 -22.32 -42.90 -7.58
N THR A 410 -21.89 -43.66 -6.64
CA THR A 410 -22.38 -45.01 -6.30
C THR A 410 -22.61 -45.05 -4.81
#